data_d5af62babecdb599e0fe9d25a5d59999
#
_entry.id   d5af62babecdb599e0fe9d25a5d59999
#
_cell.length_a   1.000
_cell.length_b   1.000
_cell.length_c   1.000
_cell.angle_alpha   90.00
_cell.angle_beta   90.00
_cell.angle_gamma   90.00
#
_symmetry.space_group_name_H-M   'P 1'
#
loop_
_entity.id
_entity.type
_entity.pdbx_description
1 polymer ?
#
loop_
_entity_poly.entity_id
_entity_poly.type
_entity_poly.pdbx_seq_one_letter_code
_entity_poly.pdbx_strand_id
1 'polypeptide(L)'
;MVPNDLIASPQFDVGFVGESEVSFIEFLRMIETNRDYRGVSNLAYVEDGRLIQNSLTPLVTDLDVLPHPIFGDLFESYIRGNGYAPFLFSRGCPYKCTNCATPILGHISGSKTNRPRYRSPVSCIEEINLAREQHTFERIYITDDIFGVNRKWRREFCELYAKEIRLPYICLLRTNLITEEFL
;
A
#
# COMPACT_ATOMS: atom_id res chain seq x y z
N MET A 1 -8.71 -3.83 -10.09
CA MET A 1 -9.12 -4.41 -11.40
C MET A 1 -9.55 -5.84 -11.16
N VAL A 2 -10.71 -6.22 -11.64
CA VAL A 2 -11.15 -7.62 -11.61
C VAL A 2 -10.48 -8.32 -12.78
N PRO A 3 -9.87 -9.51 -12.63
CA PRO A 3 -9.17 -10.18 -13.73
C PRO A 3 -9.98 -10.32 -15.02
N ASN A 4 -11.30 -10.49 -14.92
CA ASN A 4 -12.19 -10.59 -16.07
C ASN A 4 -12.23 -9.30 -16.92
N ASP A 5 -11.88 -8.14 -16.37
CA ASP A 5 -11.84 -6.88 -17.12
C ASP A 5 -10.71 -6.86 -18.15
N LEU A 6 -9.66 -7.67 -17.95
CA LEU A 6 -8.58 -7.84 -18.93
C LEU A 6 -9.09 -8.48 -20.24
N ILE A 7 -10.03 -9.41 -20.16
CA ILE A 7 -10.62 -10.06 -21.33
C ILE A 7 -11.49 -9.07 -22.11
N ALA A 8 -12.17 -8.18 -21.39
CA ALA A 8 -13.11 -7.21 -21.96
C ALA A 8 -12.42 -5.98 -22.56
N SER A 9 -11.15 -5.73 -22.23
CA SER A 9 -10.43 -4.53 -22.66
C SER A 9 -9.10 -4.88 -23.35
N PRO A 10 -9.01 -4.71 -24.68
CA PRO A 10 -7.77 -4.94 -25.42
C PRO A 10 -6.68 -3.89 -25.15
N GLN A 11 -6.92 -2.95 -24.25
CA GLN A 11 -5.97 -1.89 -23.88
C GLN A 11 -4.95 -2.33 -22.83
N PHE A 12 -5.13 -3.50 -22.24
CA PHE A 12 -4.21 -4.06 -21.25
C PHE A 12 -3.50 -5.30 -21.79
N ASP A 13 -2.19 -5.30 -21.77
CA ASP A 13 -1.40 -6.48 -22.13
C ASP A 13 -1.39 -7.50 -21.01
N VAL A 14 -1.21 -7.03 -19.76
CA VAL A 14 -1.17 -7.87 -18.56
C VAL A 14 -1.76 -7.14 -17.36
N GLY A 15 -2.09 -7.89 -16.30
CA GLY A 15 -2.47 -7.38 -14.99
C GLY A 15 -1.73 -8.09 -13.88
N PHE A 16 -1.68 -7.48 -12.71
CA PHE A 16 -1.15 -8.11 -11.50
C PHE A 16 -2.25 -8.24 -10.46
N VAL A 17 -2.31 -9.41 -9.81
CA VAL A 17 -3.29 -9.70 -8.76
C VAL A 17 -2.57 -9.72 -7.41
N GLY A 18 -3.07 -8.93 -6.46
CA GLY A 18 -2.50 -8.82 -5.13
C GLY A 18 -1.31 -7.85 -5.04
N GLU A 19 -0.44 -8.07 -4.05
CA GLU A 19 0.79 -7.28 -3.89
C GLU A 19 1.82 -7.77 -4.90
N SER A 20 2.33 -6.88 -5.70
CA SER A 20 3.11 -7.26 -6.89
C SER A 20 4.46 -6.56 -7.01
N GLU A 21 4.96 -5.91 -5.97
CA GLU A 21 6.24 -5.20 -6.01
C GLU A 21 7.38 -6.11 -6.48
N VAL A 22 7.46 -7.33 -5.94
CA VAL A 22 8.50 -8.31 -6.31
C VAL A 22 8.24 -8.87 -7.70
N SER A 23 7.02 -9.30 -7.97
CA SER A 23 6.63 -9.91 -9.25
C SER A 23 6.72 -8.92 -10.41
N PHE A 24 6.41 -7.66 -10.16
CA PHE A 24 6.53 -6.63 -11.19
C PHE A 24 7.99 -6.36 -11.60
N ILE A 25 8.91 -6.36 -10.63
CA ILE A 25 10.35 -6.25 -10.93
C ILE A 25 10.83 -7.47 -11.73
N GLU A 26 10.38 -8.67 -11.36
CA GLU A 26 10.71 -9.89 -12.10
C GLU A 26 10.17 -9.82 -13.55
N PHE A 27 8.93 -9.40 -13.71
CA PHE A 27 8.31 -9.19 -15.03
C PHE A 27 9.12 -8.21 -15.89
N LEU A 28 9.52 -7.06 -15.36
CA LEU A 28 10.34 -6.09 -16.10
C LEU A 28 11.68 -6.69 -16.54
N ARG A 29 12.33 -7.44 -15.64
CA ARG A 29 13.61 -8.13 -15.97
C ARG A 29 13.44 -9.16 -17.09
N MET A 30 12.31 -9.88 -17.11
CA MET A 30 12.02 -10.83 -18.18
C MET A 30 11.86 -10.11 -19.53
N ILE A 31 11.15 -8.97 -19.54
CA ILE A 31 11.00 -8.15 -20.76
C ILE A 31 12.36 -7.60 -21.21
N GLU A 32 13.13 -6.98 -20.33
CA GLU A 32 14.44 -6.41 -20.65
C GLU A 32 15.41 -7.44 -21.23
N THR A 33 15.33 -8.68 -20.75
CA THR A 33 16.19 -9.79 -21.21
C THR A 33 15.57 -10.61 -22.34
N ASN A 34 14.44 -10.18 -22.88
CA ASN A 34 13.67 -10.86 -23.93
C ASN A 34 13.36 -12.34 -23.59
N ARG A 35 13.02 -12.60 -22.33
CA ARG A 35 12.60 -13.91 -21.82
C ARG A 35 11.10 -14.00 -21.69
N ASP A 36 10.57 -15.23 -21.67
CA ASP A 36 9.15 -15.46 -21.45
C ASP A 36 8.75 -15.08 -20.02
N TYR A 37 7.88 -14.08 -19.90
CA TYR A 37 7.35 -13.56 -18.62
C TYR A 37 6.09 -14.29 -18.13
N ARG A 38 5.50 -15.18 -18.94
CA ARG A 38 4.20 -15.81 -18.63
C ARG A 38 4.21 -16.66 -17.36
N GLY A 39 5.38 -17.09 -16.91
CA GLY A 39 5.55 -17.82 -15.66
C GLY A 39 5.64 -16.96 -14.39
N VAL A 40 5.68 -15.62 -14.52
CA VAL A 40 5.84 -14.72 -13.36
C VAL A 40 4.63 -14.81 -12.44
N SER A 41 4.87 -14.95 -11.13
CA SER A 41 3.80 -15.02 -10.13
C SER A 41 2.98 -13.73 -10.09
N ASN A 42 1.76 -13.80 -9.58
CA ASN A 42 0.78 -12.69 -9.54
C ASN A 42 0.32 -12.18 -10.91
N LEU A 43 0.91 -12.63 -12.02
CA LEU A 43 0.56 -12.19 -13.35
C LEU A 43 -0.79 -12.74 -13.79
N ALA A 44 -1.59 -11.91 -14.44
CA ALA A 44 -2.79 -12.28 -15.18
C ALA A 44 -2.68 -11.73 -16.60
N TYR A 45 -2.98 -12.56 -17.60
CA TYR A 45 -2.92 -12.20 -19.03
C TYR A 45 -3.95 -12.98 -19.82
N VAL A 46 -4.19 -12.57 -21.05
CA VAL A 46 -5.10 -13.28 -21.96
C VAL A 46 -4.28 -14.05 -22.99
N GLU A 47 -4.55 -15.34 -23.13
CA GLU A 47 -3.98 -16.20 -24.15
C GLU A 47 -5.12 -16.98 -24.85
N ASP A 48 -5.18 -16.91 -26.16
CA ASP A 48 -6.23 -17.55 -26.99
C ASP A 48 -7.66 -17.22 -26.52
N GLY A 49 -7.90 -15.97 -26.10
CA GLY A 49 -9.19 -15.49 -25.60
C GLY A 49 -9.57 -16.00 -24.21
N ARG A 50 -8.64 -16.61 -23.47
CA ARG A 50 -8.84 -17.12 -22.11
C ARG A 50 -7.98 -16.36 -21.13
N LEU A 51 -8.55 -16.02 -19.97
CA LEU A 51 -7.80 -15.46 -18.87
C LEU A 51 -6.93 -16.55 -18.23
N ILE A 52 -5.63 -16.31 -18.17
CA ILE A 52 -4.66 -17.07 -17.40
C ILE A 52 -4.28 -16.23 -16.20
N GLN A 53 -4.35 -16.81 -15.00
CA GLN A 53 -3.91 -16.19 -13.77
C GLN A 53 -2.92 -17.11 -13.06
N ASN A 54 -1.73 -16.61 -12.83
CA ASN A 54 -0.66 -17.35 -12.16
C ASN A 54 -0.89 -17.41 -10.64
N SER A 55 -0.12 -18.28 -9.97
CA SER A 55 -0.12 -18.37 -8.50
C SER A 55 0.32 -17.07 -7.86
N LEU A 56 -0.22 -16.79 -6.67
CA LEU A 56 0.15 -15.60 -5.91
C LEU A 56 1.44 -15.85 -5.11
N THR A 57 2.28 -14.84 -5.01
CA THR A 57 3.37 -14.82 -4.04
C THR A 57 2.83 -14.65 -2.61
N PRO A 58 3.55 -15.13 -1.58
CA PRO A 58 3.26 -14.76 -0.21
C PRO A 58 3.34 -13.24 -0.03
N LEU A 59 2.46 -12.71 0.83
CA LEU A 59 2.47 -11.28 1.16
C LEU A 59 3.79 -10.89 1.86
N VAL A 60 4.31 -9.73 1.53
CA VAL A 60 5.46 -9.13 2.22
C VAL A 60 5.06 -8.86 3.67
N THR A 61 5.67 -9.58 4.61
CA THR A 61 5.34 -9.47 6.04
C THR A 61 6.03 -8.30 6.71
N ASP A 62 7.27 -8.04 6.34
CA ASP A 62 8.07 -6.89 6.78
C ASP A 62 8.03 -5.83 5.68
N LEU A 63 7.30 -4.73 5.91
CA LEU A 63 7.17 -3.68 4.92
C LEU A 63 8.41 -2.79 4.80
N ASP A 64 9.34 -2.86 5.74
CA ASP A 64 10.57 -2.06 5.70
C ASP A 64 11.57 -2.58 4.64
N VAL A 65 11.39 -3.82 4.16
CA VAL A 65 12.19 -4.32 3.02
C VAL A 65 11.83 -3.66 1.69
N LEU A 66 10.66 -3.02 1.63
CA LEU A 66 10.26 -2.27 0.44
C LEU A 66 10.88 -0.86 0.49
N PRO A 67 11.40 -0.36 -0.64
CA PRO A 67 11.92 1.01 -0.68
C PRO A 67 10.83 2.04 -0.35
N HIS A 68 11.25 3.23 0.05
CA HIS A 68 10.34 4.36 0.16
C HIS A 68 9.83 4.77 -1.22
N PRO A 69 8.59 5.31 -1.32
CA PRO A 69 8.06 5.84 -2.56
C PRO A 69 8.92 6.96 -3.12
N ILE A 70 8.92 7.12 -4.45
CA ILE A 70 9.52 8.27 -5.11
C ILE A 70 8.49 9.40 -5.11
N PHE A 71 8.86 10.52 -4.50
CA PHE A 71 8.02 11.72 -4.41
C PHE A 71 8.26 12.63 -5.62
N GLY A 72 7.57 12.35 -6.73
CA GLY A 72 7.68 13.11 -7.98
C GLY A 72 6.54 14.13 -8.17
N ASP A 73 6.39 14.62 -9.40
CA ASP A 73 5.42 15.66 -9.77
C ASP A 73 3.96 15.31 -9.44
N LEU A 74 3.60 14.03 -9.49
CA LEU A 74 2.25 13.58 -9.11
C LEU A 74 1.99 13.79 -7.62
N PHE A 75 2.98 13.56 -6.77
CA PHE A 75 2.87 13.81 -5.34
C PHE A 75 2.69 15.30 -5.05
N GLU A 76 3.48 16.15 -5.71
CA GLU A 76 3.33 17.61 -5.61
C GLU A 76 1.96 18.10 -6.09
N SER A 77 1.50 17.57 -7.23
CA SER A 77 0.17 17.89 -7.77
C SER A 77 -0.94 17.50 -6.81
N TYR A 78 -0.79 16.35 -6.13
CA TYR A 78 -1.74 15.90 -5.12
C TYR A 78 -1.78 16.84 -3.91
N ILE A 79 -0.61 17.22 -3.37
CA ILE A 79 -0.51 18.18 -2.26
C ILE A 79 -1.19 19.50 -2.63
N ARG A 80 -0.88 20.02 -3.82
CA ARG A 80 -1.42 21.30 -4.32
C ARG A 80 -2.94 21.27 -4.46
N GLY A 81 -3.50 20.14 -4.90
CA GLY A 81 -4.95 19.97 -5.08
C GLY A 81 -5.72 19.72 -3.78
N ASN A 82 -5.10 19.09 -2.77
CA ASN A 82 -5.79 18.62 -1.57
C ASN A 82 -5.35 19.36 -0.29
N GLY A 83 -4.24 20.05 -0.28
CA GLY A 83 -3.71 20.78 0.89
C GLY A 83 -3.05 19.90 1.95
N TYR A 84 -2.76 18.64 1.64
CA TYR A 84 -2.05 17.69 2.52
C TYR A 84 -1.24 16.67 1.72
N ALA A 85 -0.20 16.12 2.35
CA ALA A 85 0.64 15.06 1.79
C ALA A 85 0.13 13.67 2.20
N PRO A 86 -0.13 12.74 1.27
CA PRO A 86 -0.61 11.40 1.57
C PRO A 86 0.54 10.45 1.91
N PHE A 87 0.36 9.61 2.94
CA PHE A 87 1.28 8.54 3.33
C PHE A 87 0.53 7.26 3.66
N LEU A 88 1.12 6.11 3.36
CA LEU A 88 0.58 4.79 3.66
C LEU A 88 1.60 3.97 4.45
N PHE A 89 1.37 3.81 5.74
CA PHE A 89 2.31 3.17 6.66
C PHE A 89 1.95 1.73 7.00
N SER A 90 0.71 1.32 6.72
CA SER A 90 0.27 -0.04 6.96
C SER A 90 -0.60 -0.58 5.83
N ARG A 91 -0.70 -1.89 5.75
CA ARG A 91 -1.55 -2.59 4.79
C ARG A 91 -2.45 -3.58 5.50
N GLY A 92 -3.75 -3.52 5.20
CA GLY A 92 -4.76 -4.40 5.72
C GLY A 92 -5.50 -3.86 6.95
N CYS A 93 -6.66 -4.44 7.21
CA CYS A 93 -7.55 -4.08 8.30
C CYS A 93 -8.10 -5.34 8.96
N PRO A 94 -8.10 -5.45 10.31
CA PRO A 94 -8.57 -6.65 10.99
C PRO A 94 -10.09 -6.79 11.00
N TYR A 95 -10.80 -5.75 10.60
CA TYR A 95 -12.26 -5.72 10.62
C TYR A 95 -12.88 -6.28 9.34
N LYS A 96 -14.11 -6.80 9.46
CA LYS A 96 -14.88 -7.40 8.36
C LYS A 96 -16.17 -6.62 8.13
N CYS A 97 -16.06 -5.33 7.85
CA CYS A 97 -17.23 -4.49 7.57
C CYS A 97 -17.89 -4.91 6.26
N THR A 98 -19.21 -5.03 6.25
CA THR A 98 -19.99 -5.61 5.13
C THR A 98 -19.90 -4.81 3.82
N ASN A 99 -19.70 -3.51 3.91
CA ASN A 99 -19.58 -2.59 2.77
C ASN A 99 -18.13 -2.11 2.52
N CYS A 100 -17.13 -2.85 3.01
CA CYS A 100 -15.73 -2.53 2.82
C CYS A 100 -15.06 -3.55 1.91
N ALA A 101 -14.27 -3.08 0.94
CA ALA A 101 -13.54 -3.94 0.02
C ALA A 101 -12.30 -4.61 0.66
N THR A 102 -11.72 -4.03 1.72
CA THR A 102 -10.46 -4.51 2.32
C THR A 102 -10.47 -6.00 2.68
N PRO A 103 -11.52 -6.59 3.30
CA PRO A 103 -11.56 -8.02 3.57
C PRO A 103 -11.52 -8.88 2.30
N ILE A 104 -12.18 -8.43 1.24
CA ILE A 104 -12.23 -9.12 -0.05
C ILE A 104 -10.85 -9.03 -0.73
N LEU A 105 -10.28 -7.84 -0.76
CA LEU A 105 -8.94 -7.61 -1.31
C LEU A 105 -7.87 -8.41 -0.58
N GLY A 106 -7.95 -8.48 0.75
CA GLY A 106 -7.09 -9.33 1.57
C GLY A 106 -7.21 -10.81 1.18
N HIS A 107 -8.42 -11.31 0.98
CA HIS A 107 -8.64 -12.70 0.54
C HIS A 107 -8.07 -12.96 -0.87
N ILE A 108 -8.34 -12.07 -1.82
CA ILE A 108 -7.81 -12.15 -3.20
C ILE A 108 -6.28 -12.14 -3.18
N SER A 109 -5.65 -11.33 -2.31
CA SER A 109 -4.20 -11.26 -2.17
C SER A 109 -3.59 -12.41 -1.36
N GLY A 110 -4.36 -13.42 -0.99
CA GLY A 110 -3.88 -14.58 -0.24
C GLY A 110 -3.67 -14.35 1.26
N SER A 111 -4.18 -13.25 1.82
CA SER A 111 -4.12 -12.99 3.26
C SER A 111 -5.01 -13.96 4.03
N LYS A 112 -4.42 -14.77 4.92
CA LYS A 112 -5.16 -15.70 5.79
C LYS A 112 -5.75 -15.03 7.03
N THR A 113 -5.24 -13.88 7.44
CA THR A 113 -5.52 -13.32 8.77
C THR A 113 -6.07 -11.90 8.76
N ASN A 114 -6.02 -11.19 7.64
CA ASN A 114 -6.34 -9.75 7.54
C ASN A 114 -5.64 -8.88 8.61
N ARG A 115 -4.59 -9.39 9.26
CA ARG A 115 -3.85 -8.60 10.26
C ARG A 115 -3.09 -7.49 9.55
N PRO A 116 -3.19 -6.26 10.03
CA PRO A 116 -2.40 -5.17 9.49
C PRO A 116 -0.90 -5.45 9.62
N ARG A 117 -0.16 -5.15 8.57
CA ARG A 117 1.30 -5.15 8.52
C ARG A 117 1.75 -3.70 8.45
N TYR A 118 2.81 -3.35 9.14
CA TYR A 118 3.24 -1.98 9.31
C TYR A 118 4.68 -1.82 8.84
N ARG A 119 5.01 -0.65 8.31
CA ARG A 119 6.38 -0.17 8.35
C ARG A 119 6.75 0.11 9.80
N SER A 120 8.02 0.02 10.15
CA SER A 120 8.47 0.46 11.48
C SER A 120 8.19 1.97 11.67
N PRO A 121 7.94 2.43 12.90
CA PRO A 121 7.78 3.86 13.17
C PRO A 121 8.96 4.70 12.67
N VAL A 122 10.17 4.19 12.76
CA VAL A 122 11.38 4.86 12.25
C VAL A 122 11.31 5.03 10.74
N SER A 123 11.00 3.97 9.99
CA SER A 123 10.85 4.01 8.53
C SER A 123 9.74 4.99 8.09
N CYS A 124 8.63 5.07 8.85
CA CYS A 124 7.57 6.04 8.59
C CYS A 124 8.07 7.49 8.72
N ILE A 125 8.85 7.79 9.75
CA ILE A 125 9.42 9.14 9.95
C ILE A 125 10.46 9.47 8.87
N GLU A 126 11.29 8.51 8.49
CA GLU A 126 12.24 8.66 7.38
C GLU A 126 11.51 8.96 6.07
N GLU A 127 10.43 8.25 5.75
CA GLU A 127 9.61 8.48 4.56
C GLU A 127 9.04 9.91 4.52
N ILE A 128 8.52 10.41 5.65
CA ILE A 128 8.02 11.78 5.75
C ILE A 128 9.16 12.80 5.52
N ASN A 129 10.33 12.56 6.12
CA ASN A 129 11.47 13.46 5.97
C ASN A 129 12.00 13.49 4.53
N LEU A 130 12.10 12.35 3.87
CA LEU A 130 12.46 12.27 2.44
C LEU A 130 11.48 13.06 1.56
N ALA A 131 10.18 13.00 1.86
CA ALA A 131 9.18 13.80 1.15
C ALA A 131 9.37 15.31 1.42
N ARG A 132 9.71 15.71 2.66
CA ARG A 132 9.95 17.11 3.04
C ARG A 132 11.21 17.71 2.44
N GLU A 133 12.19 16.91 2.10
CA GLU A 133 13.39 17.37 1.38
C GLU A 133 13.05 17.85 -0.04
N GLN A 134 11.99 17.33 -0.64
CA GLN A 134 11.63 17.58 -2.03
C GLN A 134 10.38 18.45 -2.18
N HIS A 135 9.47 18.42 -1.19
CA HIS A 135 8.17 19.08 -1.26
C HIS A 135 7.83 19.83 0.03
N THR A 136 7.09 20.92 -0.09
CA THR A 136 6.56 21.67 1.05
C THR A 136 5.11 21.31 1.30
N PHE A 137 4.79 20.89 2.53
CA PHE A 137 3.43 20.63 2.99
C PHE A 137 3.29 20.91 4.49
N GLU A 138 2.11 21.32 4.90
CA GLU A 138 1.81 21.71 6.28
C GLU A 138 0.93 20.70 7.01
N ARG A 139 0.41 19.71 6.30
CA ARG A 139 -0.48 18.67 6.83
C ARG A 139 -0.17 17.33 6.18
N ILE A 140 -0.45 16.26 6.93
CA ILE A 140 -0.30 14.88 6.47
C ILE A 140 -1.65 14.19 6.49
N TYR A 141 -1.90 13.33 5.51
CA TYR A 141 -2.99 12.37 5.53
C TYR A 141 -2.43 10.96 5.53
N ILE A 142 -2.62 10.24 6.64
CA ILE A 142 -2.27 8.84 6.76
C ILE A 142 -3.43 8.04 6.16
N THR A 143 -3.19 7.46 4.98
CA THR A 143 -4.20 6.80 4.15
C THR A 143 -4.38 5.32 4.49
N ASP A 144 -3.84 4.85 5.60
CA ASP A 144 -4.01 3.48 6.10
C ASP A 144 -5.50 3.10 6.13
N ASP A 145 -5.83 1.84 5.81
CA ASP A 145 -7.20 1.33 5.96
C ASP A 145 -7.77 1.56 7.36
N ILE A 146 -6.89 1.55 8.36
CA ILE A 146 -7.18 1.90 9.74
C ILE A 146 -5.88 2.23 10.49
N PHE A 147 -5.77 3.42 11.04
CA PHE A 147 -4.57 3.85 11.74
C PHE A 147 -4.43 3.21 13.13
N GLY A 148 -3.21 2.80 13.45
CA GLY A 148 -2.75 2.58 14.82
C GLY A 148 -3.48 1.50 15.63
N VAL A 149 -4.03 0.45 14.98
CA VAL A 149 -4.64 -0.69 15.69
C VAL A 149 -3.66 -1.39 16.61
N ASN A 150 -2.40 -1.51 16.19
CA ASN A 150 -1.33 -2.02 17.04
C ASN A 150 -0.90 -0.93 18.03
N ARG A 151 -1.25 -1.12 19.31
CA ARG A 151 -1.01 -0.16 20.39
C ARG A 151 0.47 0.17 20.60
N LYS A 152 1.35 -0.83 20.54
CA LYS A 152 2.79 -0.63 20.71
C LYS A 152 3.34 0.23 19.56
N TRP A 153 3.05 -0.16 18.33
CA TRP A 153 3.46 0.59 17.14
C TRP A 153 2.95 2.04 17.17
N ARG A 154 1.67 2.24 17.51
CA ARG A 154 1.07 3.57 17.60
C ARG A 154 1.80 4.48 18.59
N ARG A 155 2.10 3.97 19.81
CA ARG A 155 2.82 4.73 20.83
C ARG A 155 4.19 5.17 20.30
N GLU A 156 4.97 4.24 19.79
CA GLU A 156 6.31 4.51 19.24
C GLU A 156 6.25 5.51 18.09
N PHE A 157 5.27 5.36 17.17
CA PHE A 157 5.06 6.30 16.09
C PHE A 157 4.71 7.71 16.59
N CYS A 158 3.76 7.84 17.50
CA CYS A 158 3.36 9.14 18.03
C CYS A 158 4.48 9.85 18.78
N GLU A 159 5.30 9.11 19.55
CA GLU A 159 6.46 9.66 20.25
C GLU A 159 7.50 10.21 19.26
N LEU A 160 7.86 9.46 18.24
CA LEU A 160 8.79 9.89 17.20
C LEU A 160 8.21 11.05 16.38
N TYR A 161 6.95 10.94 15.98
CA TYR A 161 6.26 11.96 15.21
C TYR A 161 6.20 13.31 15.94
N ALA A 162 5.84 13.32 17.22
CA ALA A 162 5.79 14.51 18.05
C ALA A 162 7.18 15.15 18.25
N LYS A 163 8.23 14.36 18.22
CA LYS A 163 9.60 14.85 18.34
C LYS A 163 10.14 15.44 17.03
N GLU A 164 9.92 14.78 15.90
CA GLU A 164 10.64 15.04 14.67
C GLU A 164 9.81 15.73 13.58
N ILE A 165 8.51 15.48 13.51
CA ILE A 165 7.64 15.97 12.42
C ILE A 165 6.80 17.16 12.86
N ARG A 166 5.97 17.01 13.87
CA ARG A 166 5.12 18.05 14.48
C ARG A 166 4.09 18.71 13.56
N LEU A 167 3.76 18.09 12.44
CA LEU A 167 2.70 18.59 11.57
C LEU A 167 1.35 18.04 12.01
N PRO A 168 0.24 18.78 11.81
CA PRO A 168 -1.08 18.20 11.94
C PRO A 168 -1.25 17.04 10.97
N TYR A 169 -1.88 15.94 11.43
CA TYR A 169 -2.23 14.83 10.54
C TYR A 169 -3.68 14.41 10.67
N ILE A 170 -4.19 13.87 9.59
CA ILE A 170 -5.50 13.24 9.48
C ILE A 170 -5.27 11.74 9.34
N CYS A 171 -6.06 10.93 10.00
CA CYS A 171 -6.03 9.47 9.85
C CYS A 171 -7.42 8.86 9.97
N LEU A 172 -7.60 7.65 9.47
CA LEU A 172 -8.85 6.91 9.54
C LEU A 172 -8.89 6.04 10.80
N LEU A 173 -9.91 6.23 11.61
CA LEU A 173 -10.12 5.52 12.88
C LEU A 173 -11.54 4.96 12.97
N ARG A 174 -11.68 3.90 13.76
CA ARG A 174 -13.00 3.47 14.23
C ARG A 174 -13.27 4.08 15.60
N THR A 175 -14.53 4.47 15.84
CA THR A 175 -14.95 5.11 17.10
C THR A 175 -14.66 4.28 18.34
N ASN A 176 -14.74 2.95 18.24
CA ASN A 176 -14.43 2.04 19.36
C ASN A 176 -12.94 1.95 19.71
N LEU A 177 -12.05 2.54 18.92
CA LEU A 177 -10.62 2.66 19.22
C LEU A 177 -10.28 3.96 19.91
N ILE A 178 -11.19 4.95 19.88
CA ILE A 178 -10.96 6.26 20.49
C ILE A 178 -11.25 6.13 22.00
N THR A 179 -10.19 6.05 22.77
CA THR A 179 -10.23 6.01 24.25
C THR A 179 -9.37 7.14 24.77
N GLU A 180 -9.50 7.50 26.07
CA GLU A 180 -8.62 8.51 26.70
C GLU A 180 -7.14 8.19 26.53
N GLU A 181 -6.79 6.91 26.54
CA GLU A 181 -5.43 6.48 26.30
C GLU A 181 -5.00 6.58 24.82
N PHE A 182 -5.94 6.60 23.91
CA PHE A 182 -5.65 6.76 22.49
C PHE A 182 -5.34 8.22 22.15
N LEU A 183 -6.04 9.15 22.82
CA LEU A 183 -5.87 10.60 22.65
C LEU A 183 -4.67 11.16 23.43
#